data_d1a277b44ee8fea04aa329a02844041a
#
_entry.id   d1a277b44ee8fea04aa329a02844041a
#
_cell.length_a   1.000
_cell.length_b   1.000
_cell.length_c   1.000
_cell.angle_alpha   90.00
_cell.angle_beta   90.00
_cell.angle_gamma   90.00
#
_symmetry.space_group_name_H-M   'P 1'
#
loop_
_entity.id
_entity.type
_entity.pdbx_description
1 polymer ?
#
loop_
_entity_poly.entity_id
_entity_poly.type
_entity_poly.pdbx_seq_one_letter_code
_entity_poly.pdbx_strand_id
1 'polypeptide(L)'
;MPQPDFLQSTDLFPQRHIGPSDEDIRDMLAVAGMPSLEHLCDVTVPQDIQLRKPLDLPPQRGEQAVLGELKQIAAQNRVYRSLIGMGYYHCITPGVIQRNILENPGWYTQYTPYQAEIAQGRLEALVNFQTMVGDLTGLPLANASLLDEATAAAEAMAMCLAIARSRGEERKEFFASQDCHPQTLAVLRTRAEPLGITIRSGPNASIKFSDKTLCGLLLQYPTSDGYVGDVSGLVAQAHEAGILVVVATDLLALALLRSPGEFGADIAVGSSQRFGVPMG
;
A
#
# COMPACT_ATOMS: atom_id res chain seq x y z
N MET A 1 -50.62 -9.85 -17.94
CA MET A 1 -50.58 -8.41 -18.17
C MET A 1 -49.25 -7.91 -17.73
N PRO A 2 -48.53 -7.08 -18.50
CA PRO A 2 -47.33 -6.45 -17.99
C PRO A 2 -47.65 -5.61 -16.77
N GLN A 3 -46.81 -5.68 -15.72
CA GLN A 3 -47.00 -4.85 -14.53
C GLN A 3 -46.96 -3.39 -14.94
N PRO A 4 -47.81 -2.53 -14.39
CA PRO A 4 -47.72 -1.09 -14.65
C PRO A 4 -46.37 -0.56 -14.26
N ASP A 5 -45.79 0.37 -15.03
CA ASP A 5 -44.45 0.93 -14.82
C ASP A 5 -44.19 1.44 -13.38
N PHE A 6 -45.22 1.97 -12.72
CA PHE A 6 -45.12 2.44 -11.33
C PHE A 6 -44.94 1.34 -10.28
N LEU A 7 -45.10 0.05 -10.67
CA LEU A 7 -44.85 -1.11 -9.79
C LEU A 7 -43.47 -1.75 -10.03
N GLN A 8 -42.72 -1.27 -11.01
CA GLN A 8 -41.37 -1.76 -11.22
C GLN A 8 -40.42 -1.22 -10.14
N SER A 9 -39.50 -2.07 -9.68
CA SER A 9 -38.50 -1.64 -8.71
C SER A 9 -37.56 -0.60 -9.35
N THR A 10 -37.47 0.57 -8.72
CA THR A 10 -36.50 1.61 -9.11
C THR A 10 -35.17 1.44 -8.41
N ASP A 11 -35.00 0.42 -7.57
CA ASP A 11 -33.78 0.13 -6.80
C ASP A 11 -32.76 -0.72 -7.60
N LEU A 12 -32.77 -0.60 -8.92
CA LEU A 12 -31.82 -1.31 -9.78
C LEU A 12 -30.73 -0.34 -10.27
N PHE A 13 -29.48 -0.74 -10.08
CA PHE A 13 -28.31 0.08 -10.40
C PHE A 13 -28.26 0.57 -11.87
N PRO A 14 -28.58 -0.26 -12.91
CA PRO A 14 -28.54 0.20 -14.29
C PRO A 14 -29.44 1.41 -14.57
N GLN A 15 -30.59 1.51 -13.90
CA GLN A 15 -31.54 2.63 -14.09
C GLN A 15 -31.04 3.95 -13.45
N ARG A 16 -30.09 3.86 -12.52
CA ARG A 16 -29.49 5.02 -11.82
C ARG A 16 -28.08 5.33 -12.34
N HIS A 17 -27.56 4.48 -13.21
CA HIS A 17 -26.23 4.67 -13.78
C HIS A 17 -26.30 5.58 -15.00
N ILE A 18 -25.36 6.52 -15.11
CA ILE A 18 -25.22 7.34 -16.30
C ILE A 18 -24.63 6.48 -17.41
N GLY A 19 -25.41 6.21 -18.44
CA GLY A 19 -25.02 5.41 -19.58
C GLY A 19 -26.02 5.63 -20.74
N PRO A 20 -25.71 5.12 -21.93
CA PRO A 20 -26.60 5.24 -23.08
C PRO A 20 -27.91 4.46 -22.84
N SER A 21 -29.03 5.04 -23.28
CA SER A 21 -30.29 4.34 -23.38
C SER A 21 -30.29 3.36 -24.56
N ASP A 22 -31.31 2.50 -24.65
CA ASP A 22 -31.48 1.61 -25.81
C ASP A 22 -31.65 2.37 -27.11
N GLU A 23 -32.17 3.60 -27.08
CA GLU A 23 -32.27 4.49 -28.23
C GLU A 23 -30.90 5.03 -28.63
N ASP A 24 -30.14 5.52 -27.64
CA ASP A 24 -28.75 5.99 -27.91
C ASP A 24 -27.87 4.86 -28.45
N ILE A 25 -28.03 3.64 -27.94
CA ILE A 25 -27.29 2.46 -28.44
C ILE A 25 -27.63 2.19 -29.89
N ARG A 26 -28.91 2.26 -30.30
CA ARG A 26 -29.31 2.09 -31.71
C ARG A 26 -28.73 3.15 -32.60
N ASP A 27 -28.75 4.39 -32.15
CA ASP A 27 -28.19 5.52 -32.92
C ASP A 27 -26.66 5.41 -33.09
N MET A 28 -25.98 5.05 -32.01
CA MET A 28 -24.51 4.81 -32.06
C MET A 28 -24.15 3.65 -32.99
N LEU A 29 -24.92 2.54 -32.93
CA LEU A 29 -24.71 1.39 -33.82
C LEU A 29 -24.96 1.78 -35.30
N ALA A 30 -25.99 2.59 -35.57
CA ALA A 30 -26.27 3.10 -36.92
C ALA A 30 -25.12 3.96 -37.46
N VAL A 31 -24.56 4.84 -36.64
CA VAL A 31 -23.36 5.65 -37.00
C VAL A 31 -22.14 4.75 -37.22
N ALA A 32 -21.94 3.74 -36.43
CA ALA A 32 -20.85 2.76 -36.57
C ALA A 32 -21.06 1.78 -37.73
N GLY A 33 -22.23 1.77 -38.37
CA GLY A 33 -22.56 0.83 -39.45
C GLY A 33 -22.72 -0.61 -38.96
N MET A 34 -23.09 -0.81 -37.68
CA MET A 34 -23.23 -2.12 -37.05
C MET A 34 -24.69 -2.48 -36.80
N PRO A 35 -25.14 -3.72 -37.10
CA PRO A 35 -26.53 -4.11 -36.94
C PRO A 35 -26.91 -4.39 -35.48
N SER A 36 -25.95 -4.77 -34.63
CA SER A 36 -26.16 -5.05 -33.20
C SER A 36 -24.87 -4.96 -32.38
N LEU A 37 -24.99 -4.93 -31.05
CA LEU A 37 -23.83 -4.99 -30.13
C LEU A 37 -23.07 -6.32 -30.27
N GLU A 38 -23.79 -7.42 -30.45
CA GLU A 38 -23.16 -8.74 -30.64
C GLU A 38 -22.29 -8.73 -31.89
N HIS A 39 -22.82 -8.20 -33.00
CA HIS A 39 -22.05 -8.10 -34.23
C HIS A 39 -20.82 -7.19 -34.06
N LEU A 40 -20.99 -6.07 -33.38
CA LEU A 40 -19.86 -5.19 -33.05
C LEU A 40 -18.78 -5.92 -32.25
N CYS A 41 -19.18 -6.69 -31.25
CA CYS A 41 -18.24 -7.53 -30.46
C CYS A 41 -17.54 -8.57 -31.34
N ASP A 42 -18.30 -9.24 -32.22
CA ASP A 42 -17.78 -10.32 -33.09
C ASP A 42 -16.73 -9.83 -34.10
N VAL A 43 -16.87 -8.60 -34.58
CA VAL A 43 -15.90 -8.01 -35.53
C VAL A 43 -14.75 -7.27 -34.86
N THR A 44 -14.91 -6.89 -33.59
CA THR A 44 -13.91 -6.09 -32.87
C THR A 44 -13.00 -6.95 -31.99
N VAL A 45 -13.55 -7.98 -31.35
CA VAL A 45 -12.80 -8.85 -30.42
C VAL A 45 -12.21 -10.03 -31.20
N PRO A 46 -10.88 -10.24 -31.16
CA PRO A 46 -10.27 -11.42 -31.78
C PRO A 46 -10.89 -12.73 -31.28
N GLN A 47 -11.10 -13.68 -32.21
CA GLN A 47 -11.86 -14.90 -31.92
C GLN A 47 -11.21 -15.82 -30.88
N ASP A 48 -9.90 -15.78 -30.76
CA ASP A 48 -9.09 -16.57 -29.82
C ASP A 48 -9.20 -16.10 -28.35
N ILE A 49 -9.61 -14.86 -28.14
CA ILE A 49 -9.83 -14.29 -26.79
C ILE A 49 -11.32 -14.04 -26.49
N GLN A 50 -12.21 -14.29 -27.44
CA GLN A 50 -13.63 -14.04 -27.27
C GLN A 50 -14.30 -15.05 -26.35
N LEU A 51 -14.93 -14.58 -25.27
CA LEU A 51 -15.75 -15.39 -24.38
C LEU A 51 -17.11 -15.64 -25.05
N ARG A 52 -17.38 -16.89 -25.48
CA ARG A 52 -18.62 -17.28 -26.19
C ARG A 52 -19.75 -17.75 -25.28
N LYS A 53 -19.49 -17.83 -24.00
CA LYS A 53 -20.52 -18.21 -23.01
C LYS A 53 -20.88 -17.00 -22.16
N PRO A 54 -22.16 -16.79 -21.86
CA PRO A 54 -22.54 -15.79 -20.88
C PRO A 54 -21.87 -16.08 -19.54
N LEU A 55 -21.58 -15.04 -18.78
CA LEU A 55 -21.05 -15.19 -17.43
C LEU A 55 -22.11 -15.84 -16.53
N ASP A 56 -21.70 -16.82 -15.74
CA ASP A 56 -22.54 -17.48 -14.74
C ASP A 56 -22.60 -16.58 -13.49
N LEU A 57 -23.47 -15.58 -13.54
CA LEU A 57 -23.66 -14.61 -12.48
C LEU A 57 -25.05 -14.78 -11.86
N PRO A 58 -25.19 -14.55 -10.54
CA PRO A 58 -26.51 -14.50 -9.93
C PRO A 58 -27.32 -13.33 -10.50
N PRO A 59 -28.65 -13.38 -10.42
CA PRO A 59 -29.50 -12.28 -10.87
C PRO A 59 -29.17 -10.99 -10.10
N GLN A 60 -29.34 -9.86 -10.78
CA GLN A 60 -29.14 -8.55 -10.15
C GLN A 60 -30.09 -8.37 -8.95
N ARG A 61 -29.62 -7.65 -7.94
CA ARG A 61 -30.38 -7.33 -6.73
C ARG A 61 -30.33 -5.84 -6.46
N GLY A 62 -31.36 -5.32 -5.80
CA GLY A 62 -31.40 -3.94 -5.36
C GLY A 62 -30.39 -3.65 -4.25
N GLU A 63 -30.06 -2.38 -4.08
CA GLU A 63 -29.06 -1.90 -3.12
C GLU A 63 -29.38 -2.33 -1.68
N GLN A 64 -30.64 -2.20 -1.27
CA GLN A 64 -31.08 -2.60 0.08
C GLN A 64 -30.85 -4.09 0.35
N ALA A 65 -31.13 -4.95 -0.63
CA ALA A 65 -30.95 -6.39 -0.49
C ALA A 65 -29.47 -6.75 -0.37
N VAL A 66 -28.61 -6.12 -1.18
CA VAL A 66 -27.14 -6.33 -1.14
C VAL A 66 -26.56 -5.82 0.17
N LEU A 67 -26.92 -4.63 0.62
CA LEU A 67 -26.47 -4.09 1.92
C LEU A 67 -26.96 -4.96 3.09
N GLY A 68 -28.17 -5.49 3.02
CA GLY A 68 -28.71 -6.41 4.02
C GLY A 68 -27.88 -7.71 4.11
N GLU A 69 -27.52 -8.29 2.98
CA GLU A 69 -26.67 -9.48 2.92
C GLU A 69 -25.24 -9.20 3.43
N LEU A 70 -24.62 -8.11 2.98
CA LEU A 70 -23.30 -7.71 3.47
C LEU A 70 -23.29 -7.49 4.98
N LYS A 71 -24.35 -6.89 5.53
CA LYS A 71 -24.53 -6.73 6.97
C LYS A 71 -24.63 -8.07 7.70
N GLN A 72 -25.35 -9.05 7.12
CA GLN A 72 -25.44 -10.40 7.68
C GLN A 72 -24.09 -11.11 7.64
N ILE A 73 -23.33 -10.99 6.57
CA ILE A 73 -21.98 -11.55 6.45
C ILE A 73 -21.06 -10.89 7.49
N ALA A 74 -21.06 -9.57 7.57
CA ALA A 74 -20.29 -8.82 8.54
C ALA A 74 -20.62 -9.18 9.99
N ALA A 75 -21.90 -9.47 10.30
CA ALA A 75 -22.33 -9.85 11.64
C ALA A 75 -21.79 -11.23 12.09
N GLN A 76 -21.25 -12.04 11.21
CA GLN A 76 -20.60 -13.31 11.56
C GLN A 76 -19.20 -13.09 12.17
N ASN A 77 -18.60 -11.91 11.98
CA ASN A 77 -17.33 -11.56 12.60
C ASN A 77 -17.50 -11.40 14.11
N ARG A 78 -16.51 -11.91 14.84
CA ARG A 78 -16.39 -11.70 16.28
C ARG A 78 -15.25 -10.74 16.54
N VAL A 79 -15.59 -9.57 17.08
CA VAL A 79 -14.58 -8.54 17.38
C VAL A 79 -13.88 -8.91 18.69
N TYR A 80 -12.59 -9.26 18.60
CA TYR A 80 -11.71 -9.53 19.72
C TYR A 80 -10.66 -8.43 19.85
N ARG A 81 -10.05 -8.34 21.04
CA ARG A 81 -8.82 -7.57 21.18
C ARG A 81 -7.71 -8.27 20.40
N SER A 82 -7.15 -7.61 19.39
CA SER A 82 -6.04 -8.16 18.63
C SER A 82 -4.73 -8.04 19.42
N LEU A 83 -4.00 -9.14 19.51
CA LEU A 83 -2.66 -9.22 20.08
C LEU A 83 -1.69 -9.85 19.06
N ILE A 84 -2.00 -9.76 17.77
CA ILE A 84 -1.18 -10.32 16.70
C ILE A 84 0.19 -9.64 16.65
N GLY A 85 0.26 -8.33 16.92
CA GLY A 85 1.51 -7.58 16.77
C GLY A 85 1.97 -7.53 15.31
N MET A 86 3.29 -7.62 15.09
CA MET A 86 3.89 -7.75 13.74
C MET A 86 3.46 -6.66 12.74
N GLY A 87 3.28 -5.41 13.19
CA GLY A 87 2.84 -4.30 12.35
C GLY A 87 1.32 -4.14 12.24
N TYR A 88 0.52 -5.11 12.68
CA TYR A 88 -0.96 -5.04 12.68
C TYR A 88 -1.48 -4.42 13.98
N TYR A 89 -1.04 -3.22 14.28
CA TYR A 89 -1.41 -2.52 15.51
C TYR A 89 -2.73 -1.79 15.35
N HIS A 90 -3.55 -1.87 16.39
CA HIS A 90 -4.79 -1.10 16.44
C HIS A 90 -4.48 0.40 16.45
N CYS A 91 -5.29 1.17 15.72
CA CYS A 91 -5.28 2.63 15.80
C CYS A 91 -6.69 3.16 16.10
N ILE A 92 -6.74 4.36 16.66
CA ILE A 92 -8.00 5.08 16.89
C ILE A 92 -8.12 6.11 15.77
N THR A 93 -9.18 5.99 14.95
CA THR A 93 -9.49 6.98 13.93
C THR A 93 -10.21 8.15 14.61
N PRO A 94 -9.63 9.37 14.65
CA PRO A 94 -10.34 10.52 15.16
C PRO A 94 -11.62 10.78 14.35
N GLY A 95 -12.73 11.10 15.00
CA GLY A 95 -14.02 11.34 14.35
C GLY A 95 -13.95 12.46 13.29
N VAL A 96 -13.10 13.46 13.49
CA VAL A 96 -12.87 14.52 12.50
C VAL A 96 -12.19 14.00 11.24
N ILE A 97 -11.24 13.08 11.34
CA ILE A 97 -10.60 12.45 10.19
C ILE A 97 -11.59 11.55 9.45
N GLN A 98 -12.34 10.73 10.19
CA GLN A 98 -13.35 9.88 9.58
C GLN A 98 -14.34 10.70 8.75
N ARG A 99 -14.97 11.71 9.37
CA ARG A 99 -16.02 12.50 8.72
C ARG A 99 -15.49 13.43 7.60
N ASN A 100 -14.38 14.14 7.86
CA ASN A 100 -13.93 15.22 6.98
C ASN A 100 -12.94 14.76 5.92
N ILE A 101 -12.35 13.60 6.08
CA ILE A 101 -11.37 13.05 5.12
C ILE A 101 -11.87 11.75 4.52
N LEU A 102 -12.09 10.71 5.33
CA LEU A 102 -12.42 9.38 4.80
C LEU A 102 -13.82 9.31 4.17
N GLU A 103 -14.80 10.04 4.70
CA GLU A 103 -16.17 10.10 4.17
C GLU A 103 -16.38 11.25 3.17
N ASN A 104 -15.39 12.12 2.97
CA ASN A 104 -15.51 13.28 2.10
C ASN A 104 -15.17 12.93 0.65
N PRO A 105 -16.14 12.99 -0.29
CA PRO A 105 -15.90 12.67 -1.69
C PRO A 105 -14.86 13.57 -2.35
N GLY A 106 -14.66 14.79 -1.89
CA GLY A 106 -13.58 15.67 -2.34
C GLY A 106 -12.18 15.08 -2.11
N TRP A 107 -12.03 14.18 -1.13
CA TRP A 107 -10.78 13.49 -0.84
C TRP A 107 -10.72 12.11 -1.50
N TYR A 108 -11.73 11.25 -1.36
CA TYR A 108 -11.62 9.87 -1.85
C TYR A 108 -11.87 9.72 -3.36
N THR A 109 -12.46 10.71 -4.03
CA THR A 109 -12.62 10.71 -5.50
C THR A 109 -11.44 11.32 -6.25
N GLN A 110 -10.43 11.82 -5.53
CA GLN A 110 -9.25 12.44 -6.13
C GLN A 110 -8.42 11.44 -6.92
N TYR A 111 -7.99 11.88 -8.10
CA TYR A 111 -7.02 11.16 -8.90
C TYR A 111 -5.58 11.53 -8.53
N THR A 112 -4.60 10.79 -9.06
CA THR A 112 -3.18 11.14 -8.87
C THR A 112 -2.91 12.57 -9.33
N PRO A 113 -2.20 13.39 -8.55
CA PRO A 113 -2.02 14.82 -8.82
C PRO A 113 -0.98 15.08 -9.92
N TYR A 114 -1.23 14.61 -11.13
CA TYR A 114 -0.34 14.84 -12.29
C TYR A 114 -0.27 16.32 -12.71
N GLN A 115 -1.37 17.06 -12.52
CA GLN A 115 -1.46 18.48 -12.84
C GLN A 115 -1.48 19.29 -11.55
N ALA A 116 -0.39 20.02 -11.29
CA ALA A 116 -0.24 20.80 -10.06
C ALA A 116 -1.32 21.87 -9.91
N GLU A 117 -1.75 22.48 -11.01
CA GLU A 117 -2.73 23.54 -11.06
C GLU A 117 -4.10 23.12 -10.51
N ILE A 118 -4.49 21.88 -10.75
CA ILE A 118 -5.77 21.30 -10.28
C ILE A 118 -5.63 20.70 -8.88
N ALA A 119 -4.44 20.25 -8.52
CA ALA A 119 -4.20 19.45 -7.33
C ALA A 119 -3.47 20.22 -6.20
N GLN A 120 -3.55 21.54 -6.17
CA GLN A 120 -2.79 22.38 -5.21
C GLN A 120 -3.00 21.97 -3.76
N GLY A 121 -4.26 21.79 -3.32
CA GLY A 121 -4.55 21.38 -1.95
C GLY A 121 -4.04 19.97 -1.60
N ARG A 122 -4.07 19.03 -2.55
CA ARG A 122 -3.49 17.71 -2.38
C ARG A 122 -1.97 17.76 -2.28
N LEU A 123 -1.31 18.57 -3.08
CA LEU A 123 0.13 18.77 -3.01
C LEU A 123 0.56 19.41 -1.69
N GLU A 124 -0.20 20.37 -1.17
CA GLU A 124 0.02 20.92 0.16
C GLU A 124 -0.07 19.84 1.24
N ALA A 125 -1.10 18.98 1.18
CA ALA A 125 -1.24 17.84 2.10
C ALA A 125 -0.06 16.86 2.01
N LEU A 126 0.45 16.58 0.81
CA LEU A 126 1.62 15.73 0.61
C LEU A 126 2.90 16.35 1.20
N VAL A 127 3.11 17.66 1.03
CA VAL A 127 4.25 18.36 1.64
C VAL A 127 4.16 18.32 3.16
N ASN A 128 2.98 18.54 3.73
CA ASN A 128 2.76 18.43 5.17
C ASN A 128 3.04 17.01 5.68
N PHE A 129 2.59 15.99 4.96
CA PHE A 129 2.89 14.59 5.27
C PHE A 129 4.40 14.31 5.27
N GLN A 130 5.10 14.73 4.22
CA GLN A 130 6.55 14.54 4.10
C GLN A 130 7.31 15.25 5.23
N THR A 131 6.93 16.46 5.57
CA THR A 131 7.52 17.23 6.68
C THR A 131 7.32 16.50 8.00
N MET A 132 6.10 16.06 8.29
CA MET A 132 5.78 15.34 9.53
C MET A 132 6.54 14.02 9.65
N VAL A 133 6.65 13.26 8.56
CA VAL A 133 7.42 12.00 8.54
C VAL A 133 8.91 12.28 8.76
N GLY A 134 9.45 13.32 8.11
CA GLY A 134 10.84 13.76 8.32
C GLY A 134 11.10 14.14 9.78
N ASP A 135 10.24 14.94 10.37
CA ASP A 135 10.35 15.38 11.78
C ASP A 135 10.29 14.19 12.75
N LEU A 136 9.34 13.26 12.55
CA LEU A 136 9.20 12.08 13.41
C LEU A 136 10.37 11.10 13.29
N THR A 137 10.91 10.92 12.09
CA THR A 137 12.03 10.00 11.83
C THR A 137 13.39 10.62 12.10
N GLY A 138 13.46 11.95 12.22
CA GLY A 138 14.73 12.70 12.35
C GLY A 138 15.56 12.67 11.07
N LEU A 139 14.97 12.40 9.91
CA LEU A 139 15.63 12.37 8.62
C LEU A 139 15.23 13.58 7.75
N PRO A 140 16.15 14.16 6.98
CA PRO A 140 15.92 15.43 6.30
C PRO A 140 14.98 15.36 5.09
N LEU A 141 14.75 14.16 4.56
CA LEU A 141 13.94 13.95 3.36
C LEU A 141 12.95 12.80 3.56
N ALA A 142 11.74 12.97 3.08
CA ALA A 142 10.75 11.91 2.97
C ALA A 142 10.15 11.90 1.57
N ASN A 143 9.80 10.70 1.06
CA ASN A 143 8.99 10.58 -0.15
C ASN A 143 7.51 10.79 0.19
N ALA A 144 6.64 10.82 -0.84
CA ALA A 144 5.22 10.98 -0.62
C ALA A 144 4.61 9.73 0.02
N SER A 145 4.77 8.56 -0.59
CA SER A 145 4.34 7.27 -0.04
C SER A 145 4.80 6.11 -0.94
N LEU A 146 4.81 4.91 -0.35
CA LEU A 146 4.95 3.64 -1.05
C LEU A 146 3.72 2.76 -0.72
N LEU A 147 3.65 1.55 -1.26
CA LEU A 147 2.48 0.69 -1.09
C LEU A 147 2.28 0.28 0.37
N ASP A 148 3.33 -0.25 1.00
CA ASP A 148 3.34 -0.71 2.39
C ASP A 148 4.76 -0.75 2.98
N GLU A 149 4.90 -1.07 4.27
CA GLU A 149 6.19 -1.15 4.95
C GLU A 149 7.13 -2.18 4.32
N ALA A 150 6.63 -3.37 3.99
CA ALA A 150 7.45 -4.43 3.43
C ALA A 150 8.00 -4.06 2.04
N THR A 151 7.17 -3.43 1.21
CA THR A 151 7.58 -2.88 -0.09
C THR A 151 8.57 -1.74 0.10
N ALA A 152 8.33 -0.84 1.06
CA ALA A 152 9.26 0.24 1.38
C ALA A 152 10.64 -0.28 1.82
N ALA A 153 10.67 -1.36 2.62
CA ALA A 153 11.91 -2.02 3.00
C ALA A 153 12.65 -2.62 1.79
N ALA A 154 11.91 -3.19 0.83
CA ALA A 154 12.49 -3.71 -0.40
C ALA A 154 13.03 -2.61 -1.33
N GLU A 155 12.35 -1.47 -1.40
CA GLU A 155 12.86 -0.29 -2.12
C GLU A 155 14.12 0.28 -1.44
N ALA A 156 14.16 0.33 -0.11
CA ALA A 156 15.34 0.73 0.64
C ALA A 156 16.54 -0.22 0.40
N MET A 157 16.30 -1.53 0.34
CA MET A 157 17.31 -2.52 -0.05
C MET A 157 17.86 -2.24 -1.46
N ALA A 158 16.97 -2.00 -2.42
CA ALA A 158 17.38 -1.67 -3.79
C ALA A 158 18.17 -0.36 -3.85
N MET A 159 17.80 0.62 -3.04
CA MET A 159 18.53 1.90 -2.89
C MET A 159 19.94 1.66 -2.32
N CYS A 160 20.09 0.83 -1.28
CA CYS A 160 21.40 0.48 -0.74
C CYS A 160 22.30 -0.15 -1.80
N LEU A 161 21.78 -1.08 -2.61
CA LEU A 161 22.51 -1.68 -3.74
C LEU A 161 22.92 -0.63 -4.79
N ALA A 162 22.00 0.27 -5.15
CA ALA A 162 22.25 1.32 -6.14
C ALA A 162 23.34 2.28 -5.66
N ILE A 163 23.33 2.65 -4.38
CA ILE A 163 24.37 3.49 -3.77
C ILE A 163 25.73 2.77 -3.76
N ALA A 164 25.78 1.51 -3.37
CA ALA A 164 27.02 0.73 -3.41
C ALA A 164 27.60 0.67 -4.83
N ARG A 165 26.75 0.38 -5.83
CA ARG A 165 27.15 0.37 -7.25
C ARG A 165 27.67 1.75 -7.73
N SER A 166 27.04 2.83 -7.33
CA SER A 166 27.46 4.20 -7.69
C SER A 166 28.85 4.55 -7.13
N ARG A 167 29.26 3.88 -6.05
CA ARG A 167 30.60 3.99 -5.43
C ARG A 167 31.62 3.03 -6.05
N GLY A 168 31.21 2.22 -7.04
CA GLY A 168 32.08 1.19 -7.65
C GLY A 168 32.31 -0.02 -6.75
N GLU A 169 31.41 -0.26 -5.78
CA GLU A 169 31.50 -1.38 -4.84
C GLU A 169 30.70 -2.60 -5.35
N GLU A 170 31.31 -3.79 -5.30
CA GLU A 170 30.63 -5.05 -5.67
C GLU A 170 29.91 -5.70 -4.46
N ARG A 171 29.06 -4.93 -3.79
CA ARG A 171 28.29 -5.41 -2.64
C ARG A 171 26.92 -5.89 -3.11
N LYS A 172 26.63 -7.18 -2.97
CA LYS A 172 25.37 -7.82 -3.46
C LYS A 172 24.60 -8.53 -2.36
N GLU A 173 24.96 -8.33 -1.11
CA GLU A 173 24.28 -8.94 0.02
C GLU A 173 23.61 -7.85 0.85
N PHE A 174 22.46 -8.21 1.40
CA PHE A 174 21.69 -7.37 2.30
C PHE A 174 21.32 -8.18 3.54
N PHE A 175 21.62 -7.65 4.72
CA PHE A 175 21.25 -8.30 5.97
C PHE A 175 19.89 -7.78 6.44
N ALA A 176 18.99 -8.69 6.81
CA ALA A 176 17.71 -8.36 7.46
C ALA A 176 17.66 -9.03 8.83
N SER A 177 17.50 -8.23 9.89
CA SER A 177 17.33 -8.76 11.23
C SER A 177 16.19 -9.78 11.28
N GLN A 178 16.38 -10.87 11.99
CA GLN A 178 15.31 -11.84 12.26
C GLN A 178 14.16 -11.25 13.08
N ASP A 179 14.39 -10.12 13.74
CA ASP A 179 13.42 -9.40 14.56
C ASP A 179 12.47 -8.53 13.72
N CYS A 180 12.70 -8.45 12.39
CA CYS A 180 11.77 -7.83 11.44
C CYS A 180 10.48 -8.63 11.32
N HIS A 181 9.41 -7.95 10.89
CA HIS A 181 8.13 -8.62 10.64
C HIS A 181 8.28 -9.72 9.56
N PRO A 182 7.65 -10.89 9.77
CA PRO A 182 7.77 -12.02 8.83
C PRO A 182 7.38 -11.67 7.39
N GLN A 183 6.34 -10.86 7.21
CA GLN A 183 5.90 -10.39 5.90
C GLN A 183 6.96 -9.50 5.22
N THR A 184 7.66 -8.66 5.99
CA THR A 184 8.75 -7.83 5.46
C THR A 184 9.90 -8.70 4.96
N LEU A 185 10.31 -9.72 5.74
CA LEU A 185 11.33 -10.68 5.33
C LEU A 185 10.94 -11.47 4.07
N ALA A 186 9.64 -11.82 3.92
CA ALA A 186 9.16 -12.54 2.74
C ALA A 186 9.22 -11.65 1.49
N VAL A 187 8.75 -10.40 1.58
CA VAL A 187 8.78 -9.44 0.46
C VAL A 187 10.21 -9.11 0.06
N LEU A 188 11.12 -8.90 1.03
CA LEU A 188 12.54 -8.69 0.74
C LEU A 188 13.13 -9.82 -0.12
N ARG A 189 12.86 -11.09 0.23
CA ARG A 189 13.35 -12.24 -0.55
C ARG A 189 12.80 -12.24 -1.97
N THR A 190 11.50 -12.02 -2.12
CA THR A 190 10.84 -11.97 -3.44
C THR A 190 11.41 -10.86 -4.31
N ARG A 191 11.69 -9.70 -3.74
CA ARG A 191 12.21 -8.54 -4.48
C ARG A 191 13.73 -8.63 -4.72
N ALA A 192 14.46 -9.33 -3.87
CA ALA A 192 15.91 -9.51 -3.98
C ALA A 192 16.30 -10.43 -5.13
N GLU A 193 15.51 -11.50 -5.35
CA GLU A 193 15.82 -12.56 -6.32
C GLU A 193 16.06 -12.03 -7.74
N PRO A 194 15.15 -11.25 -8.37
CA PRO A 194 15.38 -10.73 -9.73
C PRO A 194 16.51 -9.70 -9.81
N LEU A 195 16.89 -9.08 -8.70
CA LEU A 195 17.98 -8.11 -8.62
C LEU A 195 19.36 -8.77 -8.38
N GLY A 196 19.38 -10.09 -8.14
CA GLY A 196 20.57 -10.84 -7.79
C GLY A 196 21.17 -10.44 -6.42
N ILE A 197 20.30 -10.03 -5.48
CA ILE A 197 20.68 -9.70 -4.11
C ILE A 197 20.55 -10.94 -3.24
N THR A 198 21.56 -11.27 -2.46
CA THR A 198 21.48 -12.33 -1.46
C THR A 198 21.00 -11.76 -0.14
N ILE A 199 19.84 -12.26 0.36
CA ILE A 199 19.34 -11.90 1.69
C ILE A 199 19.97 -12.82 2.73
N ARG A 200 20.66 -12.23 3.68
CA ARG A 200 21.03 -12.90 4.94
C ARG A 200 20.06 -12.49 6.02
N SER A 201 19.60 -13.42 6.84
CA SER A 201 18.75 -13.14 7.99
C SER A 201 19.25 -13.89 9.22
N GLY A 202 19.22 -13.23 10.36
CA GLY A 202 19.66 -13.79 11.65
C GLY A 202 19.60 -12.77 12.78
N PRO A 203 20.07 -13.16 13.97
CA PRO A 203 20.16 -12.23 15.10
C PRO A 203 21.18 -11.12 14.80
N ASN A 204 20.93 -9.91 15.31
CA ASN A 204 21.79 -8.75 15.10
C ASN A 204 23.27 -9.02 15.50
N ALA A 205 23.50 -9.84 16.51
CA ALA A 205 24.84 -10.24 16.93
C ALA A 205 25.59 -11.11 15.90
N SER A 206 24.91 -11.64 14.89
CA SER A 206 25.55 -12.45 13.82
C SER A 206 26.06 -11.62 12.64
N ILE A 207 25.85 -10.30 12.65
CA ILE A 207 26.31 -9.40 11.59
C ILE A 207 27.84 -9.39 11.60
N LYS A 208 28.42 -9.70 10.45
CA LYS A 208 29.87 -9.63 10.24
C LYS A 208 30.23 -8.35 9.49
N PHE A 209 30.53 -7.28 10.23
CA PHE A 209 30.88 -5.98 9.64
C PHE A 209 32.17 -5.99 8.81
N SER A 210 33.05 -6.97 9.02
CA SER A 210 34.23 -7.17 8.18
C SER A 210 33.90 -7.69 6.77
N ASP A 211 32.70 -8.13 6.55
CA ASP A 211 32.25 -8.68 5.28
C ASP A 211 31.94 -7.55 4.28
N LYS A 212 32.80 -7.42 3.27
CA LYS A 212 32.67 -6.37 2.25
C LYS A 212 31.57 -6.63 1.21
N THR A 213 30.82 -7.70 1.35
CA THR A 213 29.72 -8.05 0.43
C THR A 213 28.40 -7.38 0.79
N LEU A 214 28.24 -6.88 2.05
CA LEU A 214 27.03 -6.23 2.52
C LEU A 214 26.89 -4.81 1.97
N CYS A 215 25.81 -4.53 1.25
CA CYS A 215 25.46 -3.19 0.79
C CYS A 215 24.62 -2.40 1.81
N GLY A 216 23.88 -3.11 2.67
CA GLY A 216 23.05 -2.50 3.69
C GLY A 216 22.51 -3.54 4.66
N LEU A 217 21.87 -3.05 5.71
CA LEU A 217 21.15 -3.88 6.69
C LEU A 217 19.81 -3.26 7.06
N LEU A 218 18.84 -4.10 7.42
CA LEU A 218 17.53 -3.72 7.91
C LEU A 218 17.38 -4.14 9.37
N LEU A 219 17.00 -3.19 10.21
CA LEU A 219 16.63 -3.38 11.61
C LEU A 219 15.14 -3.07 11.79
N GLN A 220 14.50 -3.69 12.79
CA GLN A 220 13.12 -3.39 13.19
C GLN A 220 13.14 -2.68 14.54
N TYR A 221 12.41 -1.56 14.65
CA TYR A 221 12.37 -0.74 15.86
C TYR A 221 10.99 -0.09 16.06
N PRO A 222 10.21 -0.52 17.06
CA PRO A 222 10.39 -1.72 17.92
C PRO A 222 10.40 -3.02 17.11
N THR A 223 10.98 -4.09 17.68
CA THR A 223 11.02 -5.42 17.07
C THR A 223 9.62 -6.06 16.94
N SER A 224 9.49 -7.14 16.16
CA SER A 224 8.21 -7.86 15.98
C SER A 224 7.56 -8.32 17.27
N ASP A 225 8.35 -8.66 18.29
CA ASP A 225 7.90 -9.06 19.61
C ASP A 225 7.75 -7.88 20.60
N GLY A 226 7.98 -6.64 20.12
CA GLY A 226 7.81 -5.42 20.91
C GLY A 226 9.01 -5.01 21.75
N TYR A 227 10.17 -5.64 21.58
CA TYR A 227 11.38 -5.21 22.27
C TYR A 227 11.90 -3.87 21.73
N VAL A 228 12.35 -3.01 22.64
CA VAL A 228 12.97 -1.71 22.34
C VAL A 228 14.39 -1.72 22.87
N GLY A 229 15.36 -1.79 21.97
CA GLY A 229 16.78 -1.79 22.32
C GLY A 229 17.53 -0.59 21.74
N ASP A 230 18.64 -0.24 22.33
CA ASP A 230 19.56 0.74 21.75
C ASP A 230 20.38 0.08 20.64
N VAL A 231 20.19 0.54 19.42
CA VAL A 231 20.92 0.06 18.22
C VAL A 231 22.04 1.00 17.78
N SER A 232 22.29 2.09 18.52
CA SER A 232 23.27 3.12 18.15
C SER A 232 24.67 2.54 17.92
N GLY A 233 25.10 1.63 18.79
CA GLY A 233 26.43 0.98 18.68
C GLY A 233 26.52 0.08 17.43
N LEU A 234 25.42 -0.56 17.01
CA LEU A 234 25.37 -1.36 15.80
C LEU A 234 25.41 -0.48 14.55
N VAL A 235 24.68 0.63 14.57
CA VAL A 235 24.69 1.63 13.48
C VAL A 235 26.11 2.19 13.29
N ALA A 236 26.80 2.56 14.37
CA ALA A 236 28.16 3.06 14.30
C ALA A 236 29.12 2.04 13.65
N GLN A 237 29.04 0.76 14.05
CA GLN A 237 29.87 -0.30 13.45
C GLN A 237 29.56 -0.53 11.97
N ALA A 238 28.29 -0.42 11.57
CA ALA A 238 27.87 -0.52 10.18
C ALA A 238 28.49 0.60 9.33
N HIS A 239 28.45 1.82 9.84
CA HIS A 239 29.05 2.98 9.16
C HIS A 239 30.56 2.90 9.04
N GLU A 240 31.27 2.45 10.08
CA GLU A 240 32.74 2.20 10.01
C GLU A 240 33.06 1.19 8.90
N ALA A 241 32.16 0.24 8.63
CA ALA A 241 32.33 -0.73 7.54
C ALA A 241 31.78 -0.25 6.18
N GLY A 242 31.22 0.97 6.10
CA GLY A 242 30.61 1.53 4.91
C GLY A 242 29.29 0.87 4.51
N ILE A 243 28.57 0.28 5.46
CA ILE A 243 27.29 -0.40 5.29
C ILE A 243 26.17 0.57 5.65
N LEU A 244 25.18 0.71 4.77
CA LEU A 244 23.99 1.55 5.00
C LEU A 244 23.02 0.87 5.97
N VAL A 245 22.40 1.67 6.81
CA VAL A 245 21.45 1.19 7.83
C VAL A 245 20.03 1.66 7.52
N VAL A 246 19.14 0.69 7.28
CA VAL A 246 17.71 0.89 7.13
C VAL A 246 17.03 0.50 8.45
N VAL A 247 16.10 1.33 8.92
CA VAL A 247 15.29 1.04 10.11
C VAL A 247 13.82 1.02 9.74
N ALA A 248 13.18 -0.13 9.91
CA ALA A 248 11.74 -0.26 9.87
C ALA A 248 11.15 0.13 11.22
N THR A 249 10.22 1.10 11.26
CA THR A 249 9.75 1.69 12.50
C THR A 249 8.26 1.99 12.50
N ASP A 250 7.66 2.02 13.67
CA ASP A 250 6.28 2.48 13.91
C ASP A 250 6.28 3.98 14.24
N LEU A 251 5.66 4.79 13.40
CA LEU A 251 5.59 6.25 13.58
C LEU A 251 4.96 6.66 14.92
N LEU A 252 4.00 5.90 15.45
CA LEU A 252 3.43 6.19 16.77
C LEU A 252 4.44 5.94 17.90
N ALA A 253 5.26 4.91 17.78
CA ALA A 253 6.33 4.65 18.75
C ALA A 253 7.34 5.80 18.79
N LEU A 254 7.62 6.46 17.67
CA LEU A 254 8.54 7.60 17.59
C LEU A 254 8.04 8.86 18.31
N ALA A 255 6.77 8.92 18.70
CA ALA A 255 6.30 9.98 19.61
C ALA A 255 6.87 9.84 21.05
N LEU A 256 7.41 8.67 21.39
CA LEU A 256 7.95 8.38 22.73
C LEU A 256 9.42 7.95 22.69
N LEU A 257 9.89 7.39 21.59
CA LEU A 257 11.21 6.80 21.42
C LEU A 257 12.12 7.71 20.61
N ARG A 258 13.43 7.54 20.76
CA ARG A 258 14.42 8.22 19.91
C ARG A 258 14.19 7.87 18.45
N SER A 259 14.27 8.87 17.60
CA SER A 259 14.06 8.67 16.16
C SER A 259 15.23 7.93 15.49
N PRO A 260 14.99 7.25 14.36
CA PRO A 260 16.07 6.63 13.57
C PRO A 260 17.19 7.56 13.20
N GLY A 261 16.88 8.80 12.83
CA GLY A 261 17.88 9.81 12.50
C GLY A 261 18.80 10.19 13.68
N GLU A 262 18.25 10.24 14.92
CA GLU A 262 19.04 10.55 16.12
C GLU A 262 20.07 9.50 16.48
N PHE A 263 19.88 8.23 16.11
CA PHE A 263 20.88 7.21 16.30
C PHE A 263 21.64 6.85 15.01
N GLY A 264 21.46 7.66 13.95
CA GLY A 264 22.30 7.63 12.77
C GLY A 264 21.81 6.70 11.64
N ALA A 265 20.55 6.27 11.61
CA ALA A 265 20.05 5.51 10.49
C ALA A 265 20.11 6.34 9.18
N ASP A 266 20.45 5.70 8.06
CA ASP A 266 20.49 6.34 6.75
C ASP A 266 19.10 6.41 6.12
N ILE A 267 18.27 5.41 6.35
CA ILE A 267 16.92 5.28 5.78
C ILE A 267 15.97 4.79 6.88
N ALA A 268 14.78 5.38 6.95
CA ALA A 268 13.68 4.87 7.75
C ALA A 268 12.52 4.46 6.84
N VAL A 269 11.88 3.34 7.15
CA VAL A 269 10.68 2.85 6.49
C VAL A 269 9.62 2.49 7.52
N GLY A 270 8.35 2.51 7.15
CA GLY A 270 7.28 2.18 8.09
C GLY A 270 5.91 2.37 7.45
N SER A 271 4.86 2.12 8.23
CA SER A 271 3.48 2.33 7.80
C SER A 271 2.93 3.64 8.34
N SER A 272 2.26 4.41 7.48
CA SER A 272 1.49 5.60 7.89
C SER A 272 0.09 5.26 8.43
N GLN A 273 -0.29 3.99 8.51
CA GLN A 273 -1.55 3.53 9.07
C GLN A 273 -1.78 4.07 10.50
N ARG A 274 -0.70 4.29 11.25
CA ARG A 274 -0.73 4.81 12.63
C ARG A 274 -1.30 6.23 12.78
N PHE A 275 -1.45 6.98 11.70
CA PHE A 275 -2.12 8.28 11.71
C PHE A 275 -3.65 8.20 11.82
N GLY A 276 -4.22 7.04 12.04
CA GLY A 276 -5.64 6.84 12.28
C GLY A 276 -6.38 6.15 11.13
N VAL A 277 -5.67 5.45 10.26
CA VAL A 277 -6.30 4.63 9.22
C VAL A 277 -6.70 3.29 9.84
N PRO A 278 -8.00 2.94 9.89
CA PRO A 278 -8.44 1.66 10.43
C PRO A 278 -7.96 0.50 9.56
N MET A 279 -7.72 -0.65 10.20
CA MET A 279 -7.47 -1.89 9.47
C MET A 279 -8.80 -2.50 9.01
N GLY A 280 -8.88 -2.92 7.75
CA GLY A 280 -10.08 -3.57 7.22
C GLY A 280 -10.64 -2.97 5.97
#